data_092a61a131ed2181cfb037d7a4584c70
#
_entry.id   092a61a131ed2181cfb037d7a4584c70
#
_cell.length_a   1.000
_cell.length_b   1.000
_cell.length_c   1.000
_cell.angle_alpha   90.00
_cell.angle_beta   90.00
_cell.angle_gamma   90.00
#
_symmetry.space_group_name_H-M   'P 1'
#
loop_
_entity.id
_entity.type
_entity.pdbx_description
1 polymer ?
#
loop_
_entity_poly.entity_id
_entity_poly.type
_entity_poly.pdbx_seq_one_letter_code
_entity_poly.pdbx_strand_id
1 'polypeptide(L)'
;MTLGDFEVTALYDGYVDLNSKILTGASAEDIQSLLARTFVDASKGVQTAVNAYLINTGSHLVLVDTGAAQCFGPTLGVVQNNLKASGYTPEQVDTVLLTHLHPDHACGLLNSDATAAYPNA
;
A
#
# COMPACT_ATOMS: atom_id res chain seq x y z
N MET A 1 16.06 0.61 -1.29
CA MET A 1 16.96 1.76 -1.06
C MET A 1 17.54 1.67 0.35
N THR A 2 18.72 2.25 0.60
CA THR A 2 19.33 2.32 1.93
C THR A 2 19.07 3.69 2.57
N LEU A 3 18.84 3.71 3.89
CA LEU A 3 18.69 4.91 4.70
C LEU A 3 19.52 4.71 5.98
N GLY A 4 20.77 5.21 6.00
CA GLY A 4 21.75 4.81 7.00
C GLY A 4 22.02 3.30 6.92
N ASP A 5 21.87 2.61 8.05
CA ASP A 5 22.04 1.16 8.15
C ASP A 5 20.76 0.37 7.82
N PHE A 6 19.66 1.06 7.50
CA PHE A 6 18.38 0.42 7.18
C PHE A 6 18.24 0.18 5.69
N GLU A 7 17.65 -0.95 5.34
CA GLU A 7 17.18 -1.24 3.98
C GLU A 7 15.67 -1.06 3.92
N VAL A 8 15.22 -0.18 3.00
CA VAL A 8 13.79 0.09 2.78
C VAL A 8 13.39 -0.45 1.42
N THR A 9 12.43 -1.35 1.40
CA THR A 9 11.84 -1.96 0.21
C THR A 9 10.39 -1.52 0.05
N ALA A 10 10.05 -0.89 -1.08
CA ALA A 10 8.67 -0.59 -1.40
C ALA A 10 7.98 -1.85 -1.91
N LEU A 11 6.83 -2.17 -1.31
CA LEU A 11 5.97 -3.29 -1.67
C LEU A 11 4.69 -2.72 -2.29
N TYR A 12 4.63 -2.73 -3.60
CA TYR A 12 3.45 -2.30 -4.33
C TYR A 12 2.29 -3.25 -4.06
N ASP A 13 1.14 -2.73 -3.68
CA ASP A 13 -0.09 -3.54 -3.46
C ASP A 13 -1.00 -3.59 -4.68
N GLY A 14 -0.85 -2.61 -5.54
CA GLY A 14 -1.73 -2.42 -6.68
C GLY A 14 -2.22 -0.99 -6.79
N TYR A 15 -3.36 -0.80 -7.44
CA TYR A 15 -3.92 0.54 -7.64
C TYR A 15 -5.45 0.55 -7.49
N VAL A 16 -5.97 1.74 -7.22
CA VAL A 16 -7.39 2.04 -7.23
C VAL A 16 -7.62 3.29 -8.07
N ASP A 17 -8.69 3.30 -8.87
CA ASP A 17 -9.12 4.48 -9.61
C ASP A 17 -10.03 5.33 -8.70
N LEU A 18 -9.46 6.36 -8.09
CA LEU A 18 -10.19 7.27 -7.21
C LEU A 18 -11.01 8.26 -8.03
N ASN A 19 -12.29 8.40 -7.66
CA ASN A 19 -13.13 9.42 -8.26
C ASN A 19 -12.62 10.81 -7.85
N SER A 20 -12.33 11.68 -8.83
CA SER A 20 -11.83 13.04 -8.56
C SER A 20 -12.77 13.89 -7.67
N LYS A 21 -14.04 13.51 -7.54
CA LYS A 21 -15.01 14.18 -6.66
C LYS A 21 -14.71 14.04 -5.17
N ILE A 22 -13.85 13.08 -4.79
CA ILE A 22 -13.39 12.96 -3.39
C ILE A 22 -12.37 14.03 -3.01
N LEU A 23 -11.72 14.64 -4.01
CA LEU A 23 -10.77 15.71 -3.79
C LEU A 23 -11.51 16.99 -3.40
N THR A 24 -11.10 17.61 -2.32
CA THR A 24 -11.69 18.83 -1.76
C THR A 24 -10.65 19.95 -1.70
N GLY A 25 -11.10 21.19 -1.49
CA GLY A 25 -10.20 22.35 -1.36
C GLY A 25 -9.91 23.08 -2.68
N ALA A 26 -10.45 22.61 -3.81
CA ALA A 26 -10.37 23.28 -5.12
C ALA A 26 -11.67 23.06 -5.91
N SER A 27 -11.91 23.89 -6.92
CA SER A 27 -13.02 23.67 -7.85
C SER A 27 -12.82 22.42 -8.71
N ALA A 28 -13.88 21.81 -9.21
CA ALA A 28 -13.77 20.67 -10.12
C ALA A 28 -12.96 21.00 -11.38
N GLU A 29 -13.05 22.24 -11.88
CA GLU A 29 -12.31 22.72 -13.04
C GLU A 29 -10.81 22.84 -12.73
N ASP A 30 -10.44 23.38 -11.57
CA ASP A 30 -9.05 23.45 -11.13
C ASP A 30 -8.44 22.06 -10.94
N ILE A 31 -9.20 21.14 -10.31
CA ILE A 31 -8.77 19.75 -10.14
C ILE A 31 -8.49 19.10 -11.48
N GLN A 32 -9.40 19.22 -12.46
CA GLN A 32 -9.19 18.67 -13.81
C GLN A 32 -7.99 19.31 -14.51
N SER A 33 -7.82 20.62 -14.38
CA SER A 33 -6.67 21.34 -14.94
C SER A 33 -5.33 20.83 -14.36
N LEU A 34 -5.28 20.61 -13.03
CA LEU A 34 -4.10 20.09 -12.37
C LEU A 34 -3.79 18.64 -12.77
N LEU A 35 -4.79 17.78 -12.87
CA LEU A 35 -4.65 16.39 -13.30
C LEU A 35 -4.17 16.31 -14.76
N ALA A 36 -4.68 17.16 -15.64
CA ALA A 36 -4.24 17.22 -17.04
C ALA A 36 -2.74 17.54 -17.17
N ARG A 37 -2.16 18.29 -16.23
CA ARG A 37 -0.71 18.60 -16.23
C ARG A 37 0.16 17.37 -15.90
N THR A 38 -0.41 16.33 -15.31
CA THR A 38 0.28 15.07 -15.03
C THR A 38 0.13 14.04 -16.15
N PHE A 39 -0.48 14.43 -17.28
CA PHE A 39 -0.77 13.56 -18.43
C PHE A 39 -1.66 12.36 -18.09
N VAL A 40 -2.44 12.45 -17.02
CA VAL A 40 -3.39 11.42 -16.60
C VAL A 40 -4.76 11.72 -17.17
N ASP A 41 -5.36 10.76 -17.86
CA ASP A 41 -6.79 10.83 -18.22
C ASP A 41 -7.64 10.56 -17.00
N ALA A 42 -8.11 11.63 -16.36
CA ALA A 42 -8.95 11.57 -15.17
C ALA A 42 -10.43 11.26 -15.48
N SER A 43 -10.81 11.00 -16.73
CA SER A 43 -12.20 10.71 -17.13
C SER A 43 -12.76 9.43 -16.46
N LYS A 44 -11.86 8.47 -16.15
CA LYS A 44 -12.19 7.22 -15.46
C LYS A 44 -11.84 7.20 -13.97
N GLY A 45 -11.37 8.33 -13.44
CA GLY A 45 -10.81 8.42 -12.11
C GLY A 45 -9.30 8.70 -12.14
N VAL A 46 -8.71 8.89 -10.97
CA VAL A 46 -7.27 9.10 -10.80
C VAL A 46 -6.67 7.78 -10.32
N GLN A 47 -5.89 7.15 -11.17
CA GLN A 47 -5.20 5.92 -10.80
C GLN A 47 -4.20 6.23 -9.67
N THR A 48 -4.46 5.66 -8.50
CA THR A 48 -3.70 5.90 -7.28
C THR A 48 -3.09 4.60 -6.80
N ALA A 49 -1.76 4.57 -6.70
CA ALA A 49 -1.03 3.40 -6.20
C ALA A 49 -1.21 3.25 -4.69
N VAL A 50 -1.37 2.01 -4.25
CA VAL A 50 -1.29 1.63 -2.83
C VAL A 50 0.03 0.91 -2.61
N ASN A 51 0.76 1.31 -1.57
CA ASN A 51 2.07 0.76 -1.25
C ASN A 51 2.17 0.46 0.24
N ALA A 52 2.89 -0.60 0.56
CA ALA A 52 3.44 -0.86 1.88
C ALA A 52 4.98 -0.76 1.81
N TYR A 53 5.63 -0.73 2.95
CA TYR A 53 7.10 -0.65 2.99
C TYR A 53 7.65 -1.65 4.00
N LEU A 54 8.63 -2.44 3.56
CA LEU A 54 9.41 -3.29 4.46
C LEU A 54 10.71 -2.57 4.83
N ILE A 55 10.98 -2.48 6.12
CA ILE A 55 12.19 -1.90 6.67
C ILE A 55 12.98 -3.00 7.36
N ASN A 56 14.13 -3.35 6.80
CA ASN A 56 15.11 -4.22 7.47
C ASN A 56 16.11 -3.36 8.22
N THR A 57 16.12 -3.48 9.54
CA THR A 57 17.04 -2.75 10.42
C THR A 57 18.35 -3.51 10.69
N GLY A 58 18.52 -4.70 10.10
CA GLY A 58 19.58 -5.64 10.41
C GLY A 58 19.24 -6.62 11.54
N SER A 59 18.42 -6.20 12.50
CA SER A 59 17.97 -7.03 13.61
C SER A 59 16.46 -7.30 13.62
N HIS A 60 15.67 -6.47 12.95
CA HIS A 60 14.20 -6.59 12.89
C HIS A 60 13.70 -6.26 11.48
N LEU A 61 12.60 -6.93 11.11
CA LEU A 61 11.83 -6.63 9.92
C LEU A 61 10.52 -5.92 10.33
N VAL A 62 10.40 -4.67 9.95
CA VAL A 62 9.23 -3.84 10.23
C VAL A 62 8.45 -3.63 8.94
N LEU A 63 7.20 -4.05 8.91
CA LEU A 63 6.30 -3.78 7.80
C LEU A 63 5.45 -2.54 8.12
N VAL A 64 5.50 -1.53 7.28
CA VAL A 64 4.67 -0.32 7.39
C VAL A 64 3.51 -0.44 6.40
N ASP A 65 2.31 -0.50 6.92
CA ASP A 65 1.07 -0.86 6.27
C ASP A 65 1.05 -2.28 5.67
N THR A 66 -0.12 -2.80 5.38
CA THR A 66 -0.31 -4.19 4.96
C THR A 66 -1.03 -4.33 3.63
N GLY A 67 -1.42 -3.22 3.02
CA GLY A 67 -2.20 -3.21 1.79
C GLY A 67 -3.69 -3.50 2.01
N ALA A 68 -4.42 -3.56 0.92
CA ALA A 68 -5.85 -3.71 0.88
C ALA A 68 -6.33 -5.17 0.94
N ALA A 69 -5.44 -6.14 0.72
CA ALA A 69 -5.82 -7.54 0.57
C ALA A 69 -7.03 -7.70 -0.37
N GLN A 70 -8.17 -8.19 0.13
CA GLN A 70 -9.40 -8.39 -0.66
C GLN A 70 -10.46 -7.28 -0.45
N CYS A 71 -10.12 -6.21 0.32
CA CYS A 71 -11.12 -5.22 0.71
C CYS A 71 -11.49 -4.22 -0.40
N PHE A 72 -10.64 -4.02 -1.40
CA PHE A 72 -10.77 -2.93 -2.39
C PHE A 72 -10.86 -3.38 -3.85
N GLY A 73 -11.07 -4.66 -4.12
CA GLY A 73 -11.26 -5.17 -5.47
C GLY A 73 -10.01 -5.79 -6.09
N PRO A 74 -10.09 -6.21 -7.36
CA PRO A 74 -9.14 -7.16 -7.96
C PRO A 74 -7.79 -6.56 -8.37
N THR A 75 -7.63 -5.25 -8.33
CA THR A 75 -6.39 -4.55 -8.73
C THR A 75 -5.40 -4.37 -7.59
N LEU A 76 -5.77 -4.82 -6.38
CA LEU A 76 -5.01 -4.71 -5.13
C LEU A 76 -4.77 -6.10 -4.50
N GLY A 77 -4.04 -6.13 -3.40
CA GLY A 77 -3.88 -7.35 -2.59
C GLY A 77 -2.64 -8.16 -2.92
N VAL A 78 -1.57 -7.55 -3.45
CA VAL A 78 -0.35 -8.28 -3.81
C VAL A 78 0.85 -8.03 -2.88
N VAL A 79 0.67 -7.32 -1.75
CA VAL A 79 1.77 -7.03 -0.79
C VAL A 79 2.52 -8.29 -0.37
N GLN A 80 1.81 -9.36 0.04
CA GLN A 80 2.48 -10.60 0.45
C GLN A 80 3.26 -11.28 -0.68
N ASN A 81 2.75 -11.21 -1.92
CA ASN A 81 3.47 -11.75 -3.08
C ASN A 81 4.75 -10.95 -3.34
N ASN A 82 4.69 -9.63 -3.22
CA ASN A 82 5.86 -8.76 -3.40
C ASN A 82 6.83 -8.86 -2.23
N LEU A 83 6.36 -9.10 -1.02
CA LEU A 83 7.20 -9.44 0.12
C LEU A 83 8.01 -10.72 -0.16
N LYS A 84 7.36 -11.77 -0.64
CA LYS A 84 8.04 -13.02 -1.03
C LYS A 84 9.01 -12.82 -2.20
N ALA A 85 8.64 -12.02 -3.19
CA ALA A 85 9.51 -11.69 -4.31
C ALA A 85 10.75 -10.89 -3.89
N SER A 86 10.67 -10.12 -2.79
CA SER A 86 11.80 -9.40 -2.20
C SER A 86 12.71 -10.29 -1.31
N GLY A 87 12.39 -11.58 -1.17
CA GLY A 87 13.20 -12.56 -0.44
C GLY A 87 12.80 -12.75 1.03
N TYR A 88 11.66 -12.21 1.46
CA TYR A 88 11.17 -12.35 2.82
C TYR A 88 9.82 -13.08 2.86
N THR A 89 9.48 -13.63 4.03
CA THR A 89 8.18 -14.26 4.26
C THR A 89 7.38 -13.52 5.33
N PRO A 90 6.04 -13.66 5.35
CA PRO A 90 5.21 -13.03 6.39
C PRO A 90 5.61 -13.41 7.82
N GLU A 91 6.11 -14.63 8.03
CA GLU A 91 6.54 -15.17 9.33
C GLU A 91 7.84 -14.51 9.84
N GLN A 92 8.58 -13.85 8.96
CA GLN A 92 9.81 -13.13 9.32
C GLN A 92 9.54 -11.70 9.77
N VAL A 93 8.34 -11.18 9.56
CA VAL A 93 7.97 -9.83 10.00
C VAL A 93 7.81 -9.81 11.52
N ASP A 94 8.60 -8.99 12.18
CA ASP A 94 8.62 -8.84 13.64
C ASP A 94 7.62 -7.81 14.15
N THR A 95 7.27 -6.83 13.31
CA THR A 95 6.40 -5.71 13.70
C THR A 95 5.64 -5.21 12.49
N VAL A 96 4.36 -4.95 12.66
CA VAL A 96 3.53 -4.19 11.72
C VAL A 96 3.21 -2.83 12.31
N LEU A 97 3.53 -1.76 11.57
CA LEU A 97 3.13 -0.39 11.88
C LEU A 97 2.06 0.05 10.89
N LEU A 98 0.91 0.47 11.39
CA LEU A 98 -0.13 1.05 10.55
C LEU A 98 -0.05 2.58 10.61
N THR A 99 0.03 3.21 9.45
CA THR A 99 -0.04 4.67 9.36
C THR A 99 -1.41 5.17 9.77
N HIS A 100 -2.46 4.43 9.37
CA HIS A 100 -3.85 4.65 9.78
C HIS A 100 -4.72 3.42 9.44
N LEU A 101 -5.99 3.44 9.88
CA LEU A 101 -6.88 2.27 9.81
C LEU A 101 -7.80 2.25 8.58
N HIS A 102 -7.47 2.92 7.49
CA HIS A 102 -8.21 2.73 6.25
C HIS A 102 -7.97 1.31 5.67
N PRO A 103 -8.96 0.74 4.97
CA PRO A 103 -8.88 -0.64 4.49
C PRO A 103 -7.69 -0.94 3.56
N ASP A 104 -7.26 0.01 2.76
CA ASP A 104 -6.09 -0.12 1.88
C ASP A 104 -4.73 -0.12 2.61
N HIS A 105 -4.74 0.11 3.91
CA HIS A 105 -3.56 0.03 4.80
C HIS A 105 -3.64 -1.11 5.81
N ALA A 106 -4.85 -1.48 6.25
CA ALA A 106 -5.04 -2.40 7.38
C ALA A 106 -5.64 -3.76 7.00
N CYS A 107 -6.31 -3.90 5.86
CA CYS A 107 -6.99 -5.16 5.52
C CYS A 107 -6.04 -6.35 5.36
N GLY A 108 -4.79 -6.11 4.96
CA GLY A 108 -3.78 -7.15 4.82
C GLY A 108 -3.26 -7.73 6.14
N LEU A 109 -3.75 -7.27 7.30
CA LEU A 109 -3.45 -7.89 8.61
C LEU A 109 -4.01 -9.31 8.73
N LEU A 110 -5.06 -9.63 7.98
CA LEU A 110 -5.71 -10.93 8.00
C LEU A 110 -5.63 -11.61 6.64
N ASN A 111 -5.44 -12.92 6.67
CA ASN A 111 -5.65 -13.79 5.53
C ASN A 111 -7.15 -13.96 5.24
N SER A 112 -7.49 -14.55 4.10
CA SER A 112 -8.89 -14.79 3.70
C SER A 112 -9.67 -15.71 4.64
N ASP A 113 -8.98 -16.54 5.43
CA ASP A 113 -9.53 -17.43 6.45
C ASP A 113 -9.59 -16.77 7.84
N ALA A 114 -9.35 -15.45 7.93
CA ALA A 114 -9.30 -14.65 9.15
C ALA A 114 -8.16 -15.00 10.12
N THR A 115 -7.16 -15.76 9.69
CA THR A 115 -5.92 -15.94 10.45
C THR A 115 -5.00 -14.72 10.32
N ALA A 116 -4.09 -14.51 11.29
CA ALA A 116 -3.11 -13.44 11.21
C ALA A 116 -2.21 -13.62 9.97
N ALA A 117 -2.07 -12.58 9.16
CA ALA A 117 -1.23 -12.61 7.97
C ALA A 117 0.27 -12.55 8.31
N TYR A 118 0.61 -11.94 9.44
CA TYR A 118 1.97 -11.80 9.97
C TYR A 118 2.01 -12.37 11.39
N PRO A 119 2.14 -13.69 11.54
CA PRO A 119 1.84 -14.38 12.81
C PRO A 119 2.84 -14.10 13.93
N ASN A 120 4.01 -13.55 13.62
CA ASN A 120 5.06 -13.25 14.59
C ASN A 120 5.19 -11.74 14.90
N ALA A 121 4.35 -10.90 14.28
CA ALA A 121 4.35 -9.45 14.47
C ALA A 121 3.45 -9.01 15.62
#